data_fbfadf6111d151a4198e289d04f54f8a
#
_entry.id   fbfadf6111d151a4198e289d04f54f8a
#
_cell.length_a   1.000
_cell.length_b   1.000
_cell.length_c   1.000
_cell.angle_alpha   90.00
_cell.angle_beta   90.00
_cell.angle_gamma   90.00
#
_symmetry.space_group_name_H-M   'P 1'
#
loop_
_entity.id
_entity.type
_entity.pdbx_description
1 polymer ?
#
loop_
_entity_poly.entity_id
_entity_poly.type
_entity_poly.pdbx_seq_one_letter_code
_entity_poly.pdbx_strand_id
1 'polypeptide(L)'
;SWYTSIHPEKGIFSFNDIVKIYDENPHIKEMMLTGGSPTMHPALVNELTHFANERDIIITIETEGSAFVETDYPIGLLSISPKFSNSVPVLNAVTPAGKVVDQRFIDTHNRKRQNTEAIKQMMEFHSDYHLKPVWDGTDGNLKEIEAYRIELGIPKNKTYIMPAGDTRETLIKMYPLVFNMCVEHGYNMTGRDHIIAFDTQRGV
;
A
#
# COMPACT_ATOMS: atom_id res chain seq x y z
N SER A 1 -4.72 -5.83 1.47
CA SER A 1 -5.30 -6.31 2.75
C SER A 1 -4.66 -7.64 3.11
N TRP A 2 -4.65 -8.02 4.39
CA TRP A 2 -4.15 -9.33 4.83
C TRP A 2 -4.83 -10.50 4.09
N TYR A 3 -6.06 -10.30 3.62
CA TYR A 3 -6.81 -11.25 2.82
C TYR A 3 -6.13 -11.59 1.49
N THR A 4 -5.69 -10.60 0.73
CA THR A 4 -5.01 -10.82 -0.56
C THR A 4 -3.64 -11.45 -0.41
N SER A 5 -2.94 -11.24 0.70
CA SER A 5 -1.66 -11.89 0.99
C SER A 5 -1.80 -13.38 1.34
N ILE A 6 -2.96 -13.81 1.87
CA ILE A 6 -3.23 -15.22 2.19
C ILE A 6 -3.83 -15.98 1.00
N HIS A 7 -4.58 -15.27 0.16
CA HIS A 7 -5.28 -15.82 -1.00
C HIS A 7 -4.97 -14.96 -2.22
N PRO A 8 -3.74 -15.03 -2.76
CA PRO A 8 -3.42 -14.33 -3.98
C PRO A 8 -4.34 -14.86 -5.09
N GLU A 9 -5.04 -13.96 -5.76
CA GLU A 9 -5.74 -14.31 -7.00
C GLU A 9 -4.67 -14.71 -8.01
N LYS A 10 -4.71 -15.96 -8.45
CA LYS A 10 -3.77 -16.46 -9.45
C LYS A 10 -4.19 -15.91 -10.82
N GLY A 11 -3.69 -14.75 -11.17
CA GLY A 11 -3.63 -14.31 -12.56
C GLY A 11 -2.40 -14.93 -13.21
N ILE A 12 -2.54 -15.50 -14.40
CA ILE A 12 -1.41 -15.90 -15.23
C ILE A 12 -1.14 -14.70 -16.16
N PHE A 13 -0.48 -13.67 -15.64
CA PHE A 13 0.08 -12.62 -16.45
C PHE A 13 1.57 -12.92 -16.62
N SER A 14 2.01 -13.06 -17.86
CA SER A 14 3.42 -13.13 -18.20
C SER A 14 4.00 -11.73 -18.37
N PHE A 15 5.32 -11.60 -18.32
CA PHE A 15 6.00 -10.35 -18.65
C PHE A 15 5.62 -9.85 -20.07
N ASN A 16 5.46 -10.77 -21.03
CA ASN A 16 5.05 -10.43 -22.39
C ASN A 16 3.63 -9.80 -22.46
N ASP A 17 2.73 -10.16 -21.54
CA ASP A 17 1.41 -9.54 -21.47
C ASP A 17 1.52 -8.07 -21.03
N ILE A 18 2.42 -7.77 -20.10
CA ILE A 18 2.73 -6.40 -19.68
C ILE A 18 3.32 -5.61 -20.85
N VAL A 19 4.32 -6.17 -21.54
CA VAL A 19 4.93 -5.57 -22.74
C VAL A 19 3.85 -5.20 -23.77
N LYS A 20 2.96 -6.14 -24.07
CA LYS A 20 1.87 -5.94 -25.04
C LYS A 20 0.94 -4.81 -24.62
N ILE A 21 0.56 -4.70 -23.34
CA ILE A 21 -0.29 -3.62 -22.86
C ILE A 21 0.34 -2.25 -23.13
N TYR A 22 1.63 -2.08 -22.87
CA TYR A 22 2.32 -0.81 -23.11
C TYR A 22 2.59 -0.54 -24.60
N ASP A 23 2.85 -1.57 -25.40
CA ASP A 23 3.02 -1.44 -26.85
C ASP A 23 1.69 -1.02 -27.53
N GLU A 24 0.57 -1.53 -27.07
CA GLU A 24 -0.77 -1.15 -27.54
C GLU A 24 -1.23 0.21 -27.01
N ASN A 25 -0.62 0.72 -25.91
CA ASN A 25 -0.99 1.96 -25.25
C ASN A 25 0.23 2.86 -24.97
N PRO A 26 0.97 3.33 -26.01
CA PRO A 26 2.24 4.04 -25.84
C PRO A 26 2.13 5.41 -25.13
N HIS A 27 0.89 5.91 -24.97
CA HIS A 27 0.59 7.13 -24.23
C HIS A 27 0.59 6.92 -22.69
N ILE A 28 0.52 5.67 -22.21
CA ILE A 28 0.63 5.36 -20.77
C ILE A 28 2.10 5.44 -20.38
N LYS A 29 2.42 6.35 -19.46
CA LYS A 29 3.79 6.61 -18.98
C LYS A 29 3.95 6.37 -17.48
N GLU A 30 2.99 5.71 -16.86
CA GLU A 30 3.05 5.35 -15.44
C GLU A 30 2.77 3.86 -15.25
N MET A 31 3.48 3.25 -14.30
CA MET A 31 3.28 1.87 -13.87
C MET A 31 3.23 1.82 -12.34
N MET A 32 2.14 1.33 -11.79
CA MET A 32 2.03 1.13 -10.35
C MET A 32 2.17 -0.36 -10.00
N LEU A 33 3.24 -0.67 -9.27
CA LEU A 33 3.44 -2.00 -8.69
C LEU A 33 2.73 -2.05 -7.34
N THR A 34 1.62 -2.76 -7.29
CA THR A 34 0.77 -2.87 -6.09
C THR A 34 0.18 -4.27 -5.96
N GLY A 35 -0.57 -4.50 -4.88
CA GLY A 35 -1.19 -5.80 -4.60
C GLY A 35 -0.20 -6.81 -3.99
N GLY A 36 -0.63 -7.57 -2.99
CA GLY A 36 0.33 -8.35 -2.21
C GLY A 36 1.41 -7.46 -1.58
N SER A 37 2.67 -7.79 -1.81
CA SER A 37 3.83 -6.98 -1.42
C SER A 37 4.86 -7.04 -2.56
N PRO A 38 4.95 -6.01 -3.43
CA PRO A 38 5.92 -6.01 -4.53
C PRO A 38 7.36 -6.21 -4.07
N THR A 39 7.72 -5.65 -2.91
CA THR A 39 9.07 -5.75 -2.33
C THR A 39 9.47 -7.17 -1.92
N MET A 40 8.53 -8.11 -1.87
CA MET A 40 8.82 -9.54 -1.68
C MET A 40 9.24 -10.26 -2.98
N HIS A 41 9.22 -9.56 -4.11
CA HIS A 41 9.54 -10.10 -5.43
C HIS A 41 10.65 -9.27 -6.13
N PRO A 42 11.86 -9.16 -5.53
CA PRO A 42 12.90 -8.23 -5.99
C PRO A 42 13.32 -8.45 -7.45
N ALA A 43 13.41 -9.71 -7.89
CA ALA A 43 13.78 -10.02 -9.27
C ALA A 43 12.76 -9.47 -10.28
N LEU A 44 11.44 -9.63 -9.99
CA LEU A 44 10.38 -9.09 -10.84
C LEU A 44 10.36 -7.56 -10.80
N VAL A 45 10.55 -6.96 -9.62
CA VAL A 45 10.63 -5.49 -9.50
C VAL A 45 11.76 -4.96 -10.37
N ASN A 46 12.96 -5.57 -10.31
CA ASN A 46 14.08 -5.15 -11.14
C ASN A 46 13.84 -5.33 -12.64
N GLU A 47 13.28 -6.46 -13.06
CA GLU A 47 12.91 -6.68 -14.47
C GLU A 47 11.94 -5.58 -14.97
N LEU A 48 10.97 -5.18 -14.14
CA LEU A 48 10.04 -4.11 -14.47
C LEU A 48 10.69 -2.72 -14.47
N THR A 49 11.70 -2.46 -13.61
CA THR A 49 12.43 -1.18 -13.67
C THR A 49 13.31 -1.07 -14.92
N HIS A 50 13.91 -2.17 -15.40
CA HIS A 50 14.62 -2.20 -16.70
C HIS A 50 13.65 -1.89 -17.86
N PHE A 51 12.53 -2.59 -17.90
CA PHE A 51 11.48 -2.38 -18.91
C PHE A 51 10.98 -0.93 -18.94
N ALA A 52 10.72 -0.36 -17.75
CA ALA A 52 10.22 0.99 -17.61
C ALA A 52 11.25 2.05 -18.04
N ASN A 53 12.54 1.85 -17.67
CA ASN A 53 13.61 2.74 -18.06
C ASN A 53 13.80 2.79 -19.58
N GLU A 54 13.72 1.65 -20.29
CA GLU A 54 13.84 1.59 -21.75
C GLU A 54 12.71 2.31 -22.49
N ARG A 55 11.56 2.53 -21.84
CA ARG A 55 10.33 3.11 -22.44
C ARG A 55 9.93 4.46 -21.87
N ASP A 56 10.75 5.02 -21.01
CA ASP A 56 10.47 6.28 -20.31
C ASP A 56 9.13 6.22 -19.55
N ILE A 57 8.97 5.12 -18.78
CA ILE A 57 7.81 4.86 -17.92
C ILE A 57 8.22 5.13 -16.46
N ILE A 58 7.41 5.88 -15.74
CA ILE A 58 7.59 6.18 -14.32
C ILE A 58 7.00 5.04 -13.47
N ILE A 59 7.80 4.44 -12.60
CA ILE A 59 7.32 3.40 -11.67
C ILE A 59 6.95 4.01 -10.32
N THR A 60 5.77 3.65 -9.81
CA THR A 60 5.37 3.80 -8.40
C THR A 60 5.34 2.44 -7.75
N ILE A 61 6.03 2.25 -6.62
CA ILE A 61 5.93 1.05 -5.80
C ILE A 61 5.03 1.35 -4.59
N GLU A 62 3.90 0.64 -4.48
CA GLU A 62 3.06 0.65 -3.27
C GLU A 62 3.37 -0.58 -2.41
N THR A 63 3.88 -0.35 -1.19
CA THR A 63 4.31 -1.41 -0.27
C THR A 63 3.83 -1.16 1.15
N GLU A 64 3.59 -2.22 1.91
CA GLU A 64 3.39 -2.13 3.36
C GLU A 64 4.71 -1.98 4.14
N GLY A 65 5.86 -2.07 3.47
CA GLY A 65 7.16 -1.88 4.08
C GLY A 65 7.74 -3.11 4.79
N SER A 66 7.31 -4.33 4.43
CA SER A 66 7.78 -5.56 5.08
C SER A 66 9.21 -5.94 4.72
N ALA A 67 9.70 -5.55 3.54
CA ALA A 67 11.03 -5.86 3.04
C ALA A 67 11.61 -4.70 2.22
N PHE A 68 12.91 -4.51 2.29
CA PHE A 68 13.65 -3.62 1.39
C PHE A 68 13.81 -4.28 0.02
N VAL A 69 13.72 -3.49 -1.04
CA VAL A 69 14.12 -3.86 -2.39
C VAL A 69 15.02 -2.78 -2.98
N GLU A 70 16.20 -3.20 -3.40
CA GLU A 70 17.10 -2.39 -4.21
C GLU A 70 16.70 -2.52 -5.68
N THR A 71 16.67 -1.40 -6.41
CA THR A 71 16.32 -1.37 -7.83
C THR A 71 17.50 -0.87 -8.67
N ASP A 72 17.71 -1.49 -9.83
CA ASP A 72 18.80 -1.11 -10.73
C ASP A 72 18.56 0.27 -11.40
N TYR A 73 17.30 0.66 -11.53
CA TYR A 73 16.89 1.96 -12.05
C TYR A 73 16.02 2.72 -11.05
N PRO A 74 16.06 4.06 -11.04
CA PRO A 74 15.27 4.86 -10.12
C PRO A 74 13.77 4.66 -10.37
N ILE A 75 13.00 4.67 -9.28
CA ILE A 75 11.54 4.74 -9.32
C ILE A 75 11.08 6.18 -9.08
N GLY A 76 9.90 6.53 -9.60
CA GLY A 76 9.33 7.87 -9.44
C GLY A 76 8.77 8.11 -8.04
N LEU A 77 8.16 7.09 -7.41
CA LEU A 77 7.55 7.24 -6.10
C LEU A 77 7.51 5.93 -5.32
N LEU A 78 7.91 6.00 -4.04
CA LEU A 78 7.69 4.95 -3.05
C LEU A 78 6.47 5.30 -2.17
N SER A 79 5.36 4.58 -2.35
CA SER A 79 4.13 4.74 -1.58
C SER A 79 4.09 3.76 -0.42
N ILE A 80 4.39 4.22 0.80
CA ILE A 80 4.51 3.38 2.00
C ILE A 80 3.17 3.32 2.72
N SER A 81 2.53 2.14 2.77
CA SER A 81 1.22 1.90 3.39
C SER A 81 1.31 0.89 4.54
N PRO A 82 1.93 1.26 5.68
CA PRO A 82 2.14 0.36 6.80
C PRO A 82 0.81 -0.08 7.41
N LYS A 83 0.82 -1.24 8.06
CA LYS A 83 -0.35 -1.78 8.75
C LYS A 83 -0.29 -1.45 10.23
N PHE A 84 -1.38 -0.89 10.76
CA PHE A 84 -1.53 -0.50 12.16
C PHE A 84 -2.36 -1.51 12.96
N SER A 85 -2.59 -1.24 14.24
CA SER A 85 -3.34 -2.13 15.15
C SER A 85 -4.76 -2.43 14.65
N ASN A 86 -5.39 -1.47 13.97
CA ASN A 86 -6.71 -1.63 13.34
C ASN A 86 -6.75 -2.66 12.19
N SER A 87 -5.59 -3.13 11.73
CA SER A 87 -5.48 -4.17 10.68
C SER A 87 -5.26 -5.57 11.23
N VAL A 88 -5.14 -5.72 12.56
CA VAL A 88 -4.87 -7.02 13.20
C VAL A 88 -6.07 -7.94 13.03
N PRO A 89 -5.87 -9.16 12.52
CA PRO A 89 -6.97 -10.13 12.37
C PRO A 89 -7.57 -10.49 13.72
N VAL A 90 -8.88 -10.69 13.73
CA VAL A 90 -9.61 -11.07 14.96
C VAL A 90 -9.44 -12.58 15.20
N LEU A 91 -9.07 -12.95 16.42
CA LEU A 91 -8.96 -14.36 16.84
C LEU A 91 -10.29 -15.11 16.58
N ASN A 92 -10.18 -16.33 16.07
CA ASN A 92 -11.32 -17.18 15.70
C ASN A 92 -12.21 -16.65 14.56
N ALA A 93 -11.87 -15.50 13.94
CA ALA A 93 -12.55 -15.09 12.73
C ALA A 93 -12.32 -16.13 11.61
N VAL A 94 -13.33 -16.36 10.80
CA VAL A 94 -13.23 -17.26 9.65
C VAL A 94 -12.92 -16.44 8.41
N THR A 95 -11.83 -16.75 7.73
CA THR A 95 -11.49 -16.11 6.45
C THR A 95 -12.50 -16.51 5.38
N PRO A 96 -12.68 -15.73 4.30
CA PRO A 96 -13.54 -16.12 3.18
C PRO A 96 -13.18 -17.48 2.55
N ALA A 97 -11.93 -17.97 2.73
CA ALA A 97 -11.52 -19.31 2.33
C ALA A 97 -11.78 -20.39 3.39
N GLY A 98 -12.54 -20.07 4.45
CA GLY A 98 -12.88 -21.03 5.50
C GLY A 98 -11.78 -21.33 6.52
N LYS A 99 -10.65 -20.61 6.47
CA LYS A 99 -9.56 -20.79 7.43
C LYS A 99 -9.84 -19.99 8.71
N VAL A 100 -9.70 -20.62 9.86
CA VAL A 100 -9.82 -19.97 11.16
C VAL A 100 -8.53 -19.22 11.49
N VAL A 101 -8.66 -17.97 11.93
CA VAL A 101 -7.52 -17.15 12.41
C VAL A 101 -7.13 -17.64 13.80
N ASP A 102 -5.93 -18.19 13.91
CA ASP A 102 -5.32 -18.62 15.16
C ASP A 102 -4.38 -17.56 15.75
N GLN A 103 -3.92 -17.77 16.99
CA GLN A 103 -3.01 -16.85 17.67
C GLN A 103 -1.67 -16.72 16.93
N ARG A 104 -1.14 -17.80 16.36
CA ARG A 104 0.12 -17.80 15.61
C ARG A 104 0.05 -16.88 14.38
N PHE A 105 -1.12 -16.84 13.73
CA PHE A 105 -1.34 -15.93 12.60
C PHE A 105 -1.29 -14.46 13.07
N ILE A 106 -1.99 -14.15 14.19
CA ILE A 106 -1.99 -12.79 14.78
C ILE A 106 -0.57 -12.38 15.18
N ASP A 107 0.19 -13.23 15.86
CA ASP A 107 1.56 -12.96 16.29
C ASP A 107 2.49 -12.72 15.09
N THR A 108 2.32 -13.49 14.02
CA THR A 108 3.08 -13.32 12.79
C THR A 108 2.73 -12.00 12.11
N HIS A 109 1.46 -11.64 12.04
CA HIS A 109 1.00 -10.36 11.51
C HIS A 109 1.59 -9.20 12.31
N ASN A 110 1.48 -9.22 13.64
CA ASN A 110 2.01 -8.17 14.53
C ASN A 110 3.53 -7.99 14.39
N ARG A 111 4.28 -9.07 14.25
CA ARG A 111 5.74 -9.02 14.08
C ARG A 111 6.16 -8.42 12.73
N LYS A 112 5.37 -8.62 11.67
CA LYS A 112 5.72 -8.23 10.30
C LYS A 112 5.11 -6.90 9.84
N ARG A 113 4.05 -6.41 10.50
CA ARG A 113 3.26 -5.28 10.03
C ARG A 113 3.97 -3.93 10.01
N GLN A 114 5.04 -3.81 10.77
CA GLN A 114 5.86 -2.59 10.87
C GLN A 114 7.34 -2.97 10.91
N ASN A 115 7.99 -2.91 9.76
CA ASN A 115 9.44 -3.10 9.66
C ASN A 115 10.10 -1.73 9.40
N THR A 116 10.31 -0.99 10.49
CA THR A 116 10.88 0.37 10.48
C THR A 116 12.23 0.41 9.76
N GLU A 117 13.07 -0.63 9.96
CA GLU A 117 14.39 -0.70 9.34
C GLU A 117 14.31 -0.79 7.81
N ALA A 118 13.47 -1.71 7.29
CA ALA A 118 13.29 -1.84 5.84
C ALA A 118 12.71 -0.54 5.22
N ILE A 119 11.78 0.13 5.92
CA ILE A 119 11.22 1.40 5.44
C ILE A 119 12.28 2.49 5.40
N LYS A 120 13.14 2.63 6.42
CA LYS A 120 14.23 3.60 6.43
C LYS A 120 15.21 3.35 5.30
N GLN A 121 15.63 2.11 5.09
CA GLN A 121 16.50 1.72 3.96
C GLN A 121 15.86 2.10 2.62
N MET A 122 14.57 1.83 2.42
CA MET A 122 13.87 2.23 1.20
C MET A 122 13.79 3.76 1.03
N MET A 123 13.57 4.51 2.11
CA MET A 123 13.52 5.98 2.07
C MET A 123 14.88 6.63 1.79
N GLU A 124 15.97 5.98 2.24
CA GLU A 124 17.33 6.42 1.92
C GLU A 124 17.71 6.11 0.48
N PHE A 125 17.24 4.98 -0.04
CA PHE A 125 17.57 4.51 -1.38
C PHE A 125 16.74 5.20 -2.47
N HIS A 126 15.44 5.42 -2.24
CA HIS A 126 14.53 6.04 -3.21
C HIS A 126 14.35 7.53 -2.93
N SER A 127 14.53 8.35 -3.96
CA SER A 127 14.57 9.82 -3.86
C SER A 127 13.24 10.45 -3.47
N ASP A 128 12.11 9.84 -3.83
CA ASP A 128 10.79 10.34 -3.46
C ASP A 128 9.93 9.27 -2.80
N TYR A 129 9.27 9.67 -1.73
CA TYR A 129 8.40 8.79 -0.96
C TYR A 129 7.28 9.55 -0.28
N HIS A 130 6.20 8.83 0.04
CA HIS A 130 5.18 9.30 0.97
C HIS A 130 4.67 8.18 1.88
N LEU A 131 4.18 8.56 3.07
CA LEU A 131 3.48 7.67 3.99
C LEU A 131 1.99 7.75 3.73
N LYS A 132 1.33 6.59 3.54
CA LYS A 132 -0.10 6.48 3.23
C LYS A 132 -0.83 5.57 4.22
N PRO A 133 -1.02 6.01 5.49
CA PRO A 133 -1.70 5.24 6.51
C PRO A 133 -3.22 5.27 6.33
N VAL A 134 -3.88 4.20 6.77
CA VAL A 134 -5.35 4.13 6.87
C VAL A 134 -5.77 4.54 8.27
N TRP A 135 -6.64 5.56 8.37
CA TRP A 135 -7.24 5.99 9.63
C TRP A 135 -8.69 5.50 9.75
N ASP A 136 -9.02 4.94 10.91
CA ASP A 136 -10.33 4.33 11.20
C ASP A 136 -11.32 5.25 11.93
N GLY A 137 -10.97 6.51 12.12
CA GLY A 137 -11.79 7.51 12.80
C GLY A 137 -11.54 7.60 14.31
N THR A 138 -10.61 6.81 14.86
CA THR A 138 -10.33 6.81 16.30
C THR A 138 -9.08 7.60 16.66
N ASP A 139 -9.09 8.24 17.84
CA ASP A 139 -7.91 8.92 18.41
C ASP A 139 -6.75 7.95 18.67
N GLY A 140 -7.05 6.70 19.04
CA GLY A 140 -6.06 5.66 19.29
C GLY A 140 -5.24 5.36 18.05
N ASN A 141 -5.90 5.17 16.92
CA ASN A 141 -5.24 4.92 15.65
C ASN A 141 -4.49 6.17 15.14
N LEU A 142 -5.04 7.38 15.34
CA LEU A 142 -4.33 8.61 14.97
C LEU A 142 -3.02 8.77 15.76
N LYS A 143 -3.03 8.48 17.06
CA LYS A 143 -1.80 8.50 17.90
C LYS A 143 -0.78 7.47 17.44
N GLU A 144 -1.21 6.27 17.03
CA GLU A 144 -0.32 5.23 16.48
C GLU A 144 0.33 5.69 15.17
N ILE A 145 -0.45 6.29 14.27
CA ILE A 145 0.03 6.86 13.00
C ILE A 145 1.05 7.98 13.26
N GLU A 146 0.75 8.90 14.18
CA GLU A 146 1.64 10.02 14.52
C GLU A 146 2.97 9.52 15.12
N ALA A 147 2.91 8.58 16.07
CA ALA A 147 4.10 7.99 16.68
C ALA A 147 4.99 7.31 15.64
N TYR A 148 4.39 6.53 14.74
CA TYR A 148 5.13 5.82 13.69
C TYR A 148 5.75 6.78 12.66
N ARG A 149 5.00 7.83 12.25
CA ARG A 149 5.52 8.87 11.39
C ARG A 149 6.75 9.57 11.99
N ILE A 150 6.69 9.90 13.30
CA ILE A 150 7.79 10.53 14.02
C ILE A 150 9.01 9.58 14.09
N GLU A 151 8.81 8.32 14.41
CA GLU A 151 9.85 7.29 14.44
C GLU A 151 10.59 7.15 13.11
N LEU A 152 9.86 7.25 12.01
CA LEU A 152 10.41 7.24 10.64
C LEU A 152 11.02 8.58 10.21
N GLY A 153 10.80 9.67 10.95
CA GLY A 153 11.24 11.01 10.55
C GLY A 153 10.48 11.59 9.35
N ILE A 154 9.29 11.08 9.04
CA ILE A 154 8.51 11.52 7.87
C ILE A 154 7.73 12.80 8.21
N PRO A 155 7.87 13.89 7.42
CA PRO A 155 7.14 15.13 7.67
C PRO A 155 5.65 15.01 7.31
N LYS A 156 4.80 15.85 7.92
CA LYS A 156 3.34 15.82 7.69
C LYS A 156 2.96 16.06 6.23
N ASN A 157 3.68 16.90 5.52
CA ASN A 157 3.44 17.17 4.10
C ASN A 157 3.78 15.99 3.17
N LYS A 158 4.46 14.94 3.66
CA LYS A 158 4.65 13.65 2.98
C LYS A 158 3.76 12.54 3.55
N THR A 159 2.77 12.88 4.37
CA THR A 159 1.83 11.94 4.99
C THR A 159 0.42 12.16 4.44
N TYR A 160 -0.13 11.14 3.81
CA TYR A 160 -1.42 11.14 3.11
C TYR A 160 -2.39 10.19 3.81
N ILE A 161 -3.26 10.71 4.64
CA ILE A 161 -4.22 9.90 5.39
C ILE A 161 -5.31 9.38 4.46
N MET A 162 -5.57 8.09 4.55
CA MET A 162 -6.58 7.40 3.76
C MET A 162 -7.73 6.93 4.66
N PRO A 163 -9.01 7.13 4.25
CA PRO A 163 -10.16 6.66 5.01
C PRO A 163 -10.20 5.13 5.11
N ALA A 164 -10.50 4.60 6.29
CA ALA A 164 -10.85 3.19 6.44
C ALA A 164 -12.23 2.93 5.82
N GLY A 165 -12.37 1.81 5.11
CA GLY A 165 -13.62 1.37 4.50
C GLY A 165 -13.36 0.42 3.33
N ASP A 166 -14.25 -0.53 3.15
CA ASP A 166 -14.21 -1.54 2.10
C ASP A 166 -15.43 -1.48 1.16
N THR A 167 -16.36 -0.56 1.46
CA THR A 167 -17.54 -0.27 0.64
C THR A 167 -17.65 1.22 0.36
N ARG A 168 -18.32 1.58 -0.73
CA ARG A 168 -18.64 2.97 -1.09
C ARG A 168 -19.37 3.69 0.05
N GLU A 169 -20.37 3.04 0.64
CA GLU A 169 -21.15 3.63 1.72
C GLU A 169 -20.28 3.99 2.93
N THR A 170 -19.41 3.08 3.35
CA THR A 170 -18.49 3.31 4.46
C THR A 170 -17.54 4.46 4.16
N LEU A 171 -16.97 4.51 2.95
CA LEU A 171 -16.06 5.57 2.56
C LEU A 171 -16.75 6.94 2.52
N ILE A 172 -17.96 7.04 1.96
CA ILE A 172 -18.70 8.32 1.92
C ILE A 172 -18.90 8.88 3.33
N LYS A 173 -19.16 8.02 4.32
CA LYS A 173 -19.28 8.44 5.73
C LYS A 173 -17.95 8.88 6.33
N MET A 174 -16.85 8.23 5.96
CA MET A 174 -15.51 8.52 6.48
C MET A 174 -14.85 9.76 5.87
N TYR A 175 -15.15 10.10 4.61
CA TYR A 175 -14.49 11.20 3.91
C TYR A 175 -14.55 12.54 4.66
N PRO A 176 -15.73 13.03 5.15
CA PRO A 176 -15.78 14.29 5.90
C PRO A 176 -14.94 14.25 7.18
N LEU A 177 -14.91 13.10 7.87
CA LEU A 177 -14.13 12.92 9.10
C LEU A 177 -12.63 13.02 8.82
N VAL A 178 -12.14 12.28 7.81
CA VAL A 178 -10.73 12.30 7.39
C VAL A 178 -10.34 13.69 6.92
N PHE A 179 -11.19 14.35 6.12
CA PHE A 179 -10.93 15.69 5.62
C PHE A 179 -10.72 16.68 6.77
N ASN A 180 -11.66 16.73 7.71
CA ASN A 180 -11.58 17.65 8.86
C ASN A 180 -10.36 17.35 9.73
N MET A 181 -10.07 16.09 10.01
CA MET A 181 -8.88 15.68 10.77
C MET A 181 -7.59 16.11 10.04
N CYS A 182 -7.51 15.92 8.72
CA CYS A 182 -6.34 16.34 7.95
C CYS A 182 -6.13 17.86 8.00
N VAL A 183 -7.20 18.64 7.90
CA VAL A 183 -7.14 20.12 8.04
C VAL A 183 -6.66 20.49 9.44
N GLU A 184 -7.24 19.91 10.49
CA GLU A 184 -6.91 20.22 11.89
C GLU A 184 -5.45 19.88 12.23
N HIS A 185 -4.96 18.72 11.75
CA HIS A 185 -3.64 18.22 12.10
C HIS A 185 -2.54 18.53 11.08
N GLY A 186 -2.86 19.13 9.94
CA GLY A 186 -1.89 19.51 8.89
C GLY A 186 -1.36 18.32 8.09
N TYR A 187 -2.22 17.33 7.81
CA TYR A 187 -1.94 16.20 6.94
C TYR A 187 -2.51 16.41 5.53
N ASN A 188 -2.00 15.66 4.57
CA ASN A 188 -2.68 15.49 3.28
C ASN A 188 -3.74 14.38 3.39
N MET A 189 -4.73 14.43 2.51
CA MET A 189 -5.73 13.37 2.36
C MET A 189 -5.55 12.67 1.01
N THR A 190 -5.77 11.36 0.98
CA THR A 190 -5.91 10.59 -0.26
C THR A 190 -7.16 9.73 -0.21
N GLY A 191 -7.82 9.56 -1.36
CA GLY A 191 -9.03 8.77 -1.50
C GLY A 191 -8.78 7.28 -1.74
N ARG A 192 -9.88 6.56 -1.88
CA ARG A 192 -9.94 5.19 -2.40
C ARG A 192 -10.91 5.17 -3.57
N ASP A 193 -10.55 5.87 -4.63
CA ASP A 193 -11.43 6.22 -5.74
C ASP A 193 -11.96 4.99 -6.48
N HIS A 194 -11.17 3.91 -6.54
CA HIS A 194 -11.62 2.63 -7.09
C HIS A 194 -12.82 2.04 -6.31
N ILE A 195 -12.87 2.20 -4.97
CA ILE A 195 -14.02 1.77 -4.18
C ILE A 195 -15.20 2.74 -4.36
N ILE A 196 -14.94 4.04 -4.48
CA ILE A 196 -15.99 5.02 -4.78
C ILE A 196 -16.62 4.73 -6.14
N ALA A 197 -15.82 4.40 -7.15
CA ALA A 197 -16.30 4.13 -8.51
C ALA A 197 -16.99 2.76 -8.62
N PHE A 198 -16.36 1.71 -8.09
CA PHE A 198 -16.71 0.32 -8.39
C PHE A 198 -17.22 -0.48 -7.18
N ASP A 199 -17.28 0.16 -6.00
CA ASP A 199 -17.70 -0.45 -4.73
C ASP A 199 -16.87 -1.70 -4.39
N THR A 200 -17.51 -2.85 -4.21
CA THR A 200 -16.85 -4.12 -3.88
C THR A 200 -16.35 -4.91 -5.09
N GLN A 201 -16.54 -4.38 -6.31
CA GLN A 201 -16.06 -5.03 -7.53
C GLN A 201 -14.53 -5.08 -7.53
N ARG A 202 -13.97 -6.23 -7.93
CA ARG A 202 -12.54 -6.45 -8.03
C ARG A 202 -12.09 -6.59 -9.47
N GLY A 203 -10.81 -6.30 -9.73
CA GLY A 203 -10.22 -6.44 -11.06
C GLY A 203 -10.69 -5.38 -12.07
N VAL A 204 -11.00 -4.19 -11.58
CA VAL A 204 -11.42 -3.02 -12.37
C VAL A 204 -10.36 -1.93 -12.32
#